data_e6206492101e882e68acc8a6de7a91db
#
_entry.id   e6206492101e882e68acc8a6de7a91db
#
_cell.length_a   1.000
_cell.length_b   1.000
_cell.length_c   1.000
_cell.angle_alpha   90.00
_cell.angle_beta   90.00
_cell.angle_gamma   90.00
#
_symmetry.space_group_name_H-M   'P 1'
#
loop_
_entity.id
_entity.type
_entity.pdbx_description
1 polymer ?
#
loop_
_entity_poly.entity_id
_entity_poly.type
_entity_poly.pdbx_seq_one_letter_code
_entity_poly.pdbx_strand_id
1 'polypeptide(L)'
;MSDLYLSQETDFMEPSDIAKSLATKFSVIDAVRKIDKDDFRGTLLGLAEQCRSAWNLGHTWQMPESMRQPKRVIVAGVGGSAIGADVVATCARLATHVPVEVTRDYTLPPLDEDCLVMACSFSGETEEAIKPFEEAAAAGAMCLAVTTGGALERAALKMGAPLVTYNWNGTPRSAIGYGVFLPLAILSRLGLFEISDQEVQRVITNLEELSEKWAYPVADDIVSLPALIAAEILDRIPLIVGGGFLGVAARRWAGELAENSKLLAVPVTVPEFNHNLLEGAVADALRYQREGATDPWFVILLDAEPVHPRNRLRMDITRMHFEEAGRKAWHIDVGGTTPLESIMRACTLASWTSFYLALYSGIDPTTVDILAQFKRDISNATESS
;
A
#
# COMPACT_ATOMS: atom_id res chain seq x y z
N MET A 1 8.99 -23.38 3.43
CA MET A 1 7.87 -23.66 2.53
C MET A 1 6.62 -23.77 3.37
N SER A 2 6.08 -22.64 3.82
CA SER A 2 4.75 -22.59 4.45
C SER A 2 3.81 -22.00 3.43
N ASP A 3 3.04 -22.88 2.86
CA ASP A 3 2.11 -22.62 1.77
C ASP A 3 0.98 -21.72 2.23
N LEU A 4 0.82 -20.55 1.60
CA LEU A 4 -0.43 -19.79 1.57
C LEU A 4 -1.47 -20.50 0.65
N TYR A 5 -1.47 -21.81 0.69
CA TYR A 5 -2.64 -22.61 0.39
C TYR A 5 -3.51 -22.64 1.64
N LEU A 6 -4.79 -22.82 1.51
CA LEU A 6 -5.66 -23.23 2.59
C LEU A 6 -5.06 -24.50 3.24
N SER A 7 -3.96 -24.36 4.02
CA SER A 7 -3.42 -25.40 4.87
C SER A 7 -4.28 -25.41 6.14
N GLN A 8 -4.24 -26.48 6.88
CA GLN A 8 -5.12 -26.81 8.01
C GLN A 8 -5.20 -25.75 9.16
N GLU A 9 -4.54 -24.58 9.00
CA GLU A 9 -4.61 -23.44 9.93
C GLU A 9 -5.59 -22.34 9.50
N THR A 10 -6.31 -22.50 8.39
CA THR A 10 -7.35 -21.56 7.92
C THR A 10 -8.77 -22.00 8.30
N ASP A 11 -8.94 -22.69 9.41
CA ASP A 11 -10.26 -23.09 9.96
C ASP A 11 -11.25 -21.91 10.15
N PHE A 12 -10.79 -20.66 9.96
CA PHE A 12 -11.54 -19.43 10.15
C PHE A 12 -11.90 -18.67 8.86
N MET A 13 -11.60 -19.24 7.68
CA MET A 13 -11.97 -18.63 6.40
C MET A 13 -12.85 -19.61 5.61
N GLU A 14 -14.14 -19.60 5.84
CA GLU A 14 -15.09 -20.32 4.99
C GLU A 14 -15.64 -19.39 3.91
N PRO A 15 -15.16 -19.50 2.65
CA PRO A 15 -15.75 -18.75 1.53
C PRO A 15 -17.18 -19.19 1.31
N SER A 16 -18.04 -18.22 0.96
CA SER A 16 -19.41 -18.53 0.58
C SER A 16 -19.42 -19.36 -0.72
N ASP A 17 -20.47 -20.17 -0.89
CA ASP A 17 -20.64 -20.96 -2.12
C ASP A 17 -20.75 -20.04 -3.35
N ILE A 18 -21.30 -18.84 -3.18
CA ILE A 18 -21.38 -17.81 -4.23
C ILE A 18 -19.98 -17.36 -4.61
N ALA A 19 -19.12 -17.04 -3.63
CA ALA A 19 -17.76 -16.58 -3.90
C ALA A 19 -16.91 -17.68 -4.55
N LYS A 20 -16.99 -18.92 -4.06
CA LYS A 20 -16.35 -20.09 -4.69
C LYS A 20 -16.82 -20.28 -6.13
N SER A 21 -18.15 -20.23 -6.35
CA SER A 21 -18.74 -20.39 -7.68
C SER A 21 -18.33 -19.28 -8.64
N LEU A 22 -18.31 -18.02 -8.18
CA LEU A 22 -17.88 -16.87 -8.98
C LEU A 22 -16.40 -17.02 -9.37
N ALA A 23 -15.54 -17.22 -8.40
CA ALA A 23 -14.09 -17.31 -8.63
C ALA A 23 -13.71 -18.51 -9.54
N THR A 24 -14.42 -19.64 -9.42
CA THR A 24 -14.16 -20.85 -10.23
C THR A 24 -14.67 -20.73 -11.66
N LYS A 25 -15.83 -20.09 -11.86
CA LYS A 25 -16.49 -20.03 -13.18
C LYS A 25 -16.10 -18.79 -14.00
N PHE A 26 -15.45 -17.82 -13.40
CA PHE A 26 -15.11 -16.57 -14.05
C PHE A 26 -13.94 -16.74 -15.01
N SER A 27 -14.15 -16.40 -16.30
CA SER A 27 -13.08 -16.40 -17.30
C SER A 27 -12.23 -15.12 -17.17
N VAL A 28 -11.15 -15.19 -16.38
CA VAL A 28 -10.21 -14.07 -16.23
C VAL A 28 -9.59 -13.68 -17.57
N ILE A 29 -9.26 -14.65 -18.43
CA ILE A 29 -8.63 -14.36 -19.72
C ILE A 29 -9.54 -13.49 -20.59
N ASP A 30 -10.84 -13.81 -20.65
CA ASP A 30 -11.79 -13.03 -21.43
C ASP A 30 -12.04 -11.65 -20.82
N ALA A 31 -12.12 -11.57 -19.49
CA ALA A 31 -12.27 -10.32 -18.76
C ALA A 31 -11.06 -9.39 -18.96
N VAL A 32 -9.83 -9.92 -18.82
CA VAL A 32 -8.60 -9.16 -19.07
C VAL A 32 -8.58 -8.59 -20.47
N ARG A 33 -8.85 -9.40 -21.51
CA ARG A 33 -8.91 -8.93 -22.91
C ARG A 33 -9.92 -7.81 -23.12
N LYS A 34 -11.04 -7.86 -22.40
CA LYS A 34 -12.15 -6.92 -22.56
C LYS A 34 -11.98 -5.65 -21.74
N ILE A 35 -11.45 -5.75 -20.52
CA ILE A 35 -11.51 -4.72 -19.48
C ILE A 35 -10.15 -4.09 -19.24
N ASP A 36 -9.09 -4.90 -19.06
CA ASP A 36 -7.73 -4.47 -18.73
C ASP A 36 -6.98 -3.97 -19.97
N LYS A 37 -7.28 -2.73 -20.39
CA LYS A 37 -6.76 -2.18 -21.66
C LYS A 37 -5.30 -1.74 -21.56
N ASP A 38 -4.86 -1.31 -20.39
CA ASP A 38 -3.54 -0.77 -20.14
C ASP A 38 -2.60 -1.78 -19.45
N ASP A 39 -2.96 -3.08 -19.53
CA ASP A 39 -2.19 -4.19 -18.96
C ASP A 39 -1.83 -4.00 -17.47
N PHE A 40 -2.84 -3.64 -16.67
CA PHE A 40 -2.66 -3.52 -15.22
C PHE A 40 -2.20 -4.85 -14.61
N ARG A 41 -2.68 -5.97 -15.15
CA ARG A 41 -2.22 -7.31 -14.77
C ARG A 41 -0.71 -7.49 -14.96
N GLY A 42 -0.17 -7.07 -16.11
CA GLY A 42 1.27 -7.09 -16.37
C GLY A 42 2.05 -6.21 -15.40
N THR A 43 1.47 -5.08 -15.00
CA THR A 43 2.02 -4.22 -13.97
C THR A 43 2.15 -4.94 -12.61
N LEU A 44 1.16 -5.74 -12.21
CA LEU A 44 1.20 -6.53 -10.96
C LEU A 44 2.25 -7.64 -11.03
N LEU A 45 2.36 -8.33 -12.16
CA LEU A 45 3.41 -9.32 -12.40
C LEU A 45 4.82 -8.70 -12.39
N GLY A 46 4.95 -7.45 -12.84
CA GLY A 46 6.21 -6.71 -12.88
C GLY A 46 6.68 -6.14 -11.53
N LEU A 47 5.93 -6.32 -10.42
CA LEU A 47 6.26 -5.71 -9.13
C LEU A 47 7.65 -6.10 -8.61
N ALA A 48 8.03 -7.35 -8.70
CA ALA A 48 9.32 -7.83 -8.24
C ALA A 48 10.49 -7.17 -9.00
N GLU A 49 10.39 -7.06 -10.32
CA GLU A 49 11.39 -6.36 -11.14
C GLU A 49 11.43 -4.86 -10.83
N GLN A 50 10.27 -4.25 -10.58
CA GLN A 50 10.20 -2.86 -10.14
C GLN A 50 10.95 -2.65 -8.81
N CYS A 51 10.75 -3.52 -7.83
CA CYS A 51 11.46 -3.48 -6.54
C CYS A 51 12.99 -3.63 -6.73
N ARG A 52 13.40 -4.58 -7.58
CA ARG A 52 14.82 -4.84 -7.92
C ARG A 52 15.47 -3.63 -8.58
N SER A 53 14.79 -3.06 -9.57
CA SER A 53 15.25 -1.87 -10.28
C SER A 53 15.33 -0.65 -9.35
N ALA A 54 14.35 -0.46 -8.47
CA ALA A 54 14.34 0.64 -7.50
C ALA A 54 15.48 0.53 -6.48
N TRP A 55 15.72 -0.67 -5.93
CA TRP A 55 16.82 -0.95 -5.02
C TRP A 55 18.18 -0.69 -5.67
N ASN A 56 18.40 -1.23 -6.87
CA ASN A 56 19.63 -1.03 -7.63
C ASN A 56 19.87 0.45 -7.98
N LEU A 57 18.82 1.17 -8.39
CA LEU A 57 18.92 2.61 -8.66
C LEU A 57 19.37 3.38 -7.43
N GLY A 58 18.78 3.11 -6.25
CA GLY A 58 19.15 3.75 -5.00
C GLY A 58 20.61 3.49 -4.61
N HIS A 59 21.16 2.31 -4.93
CA HIS A 59 22.56 1.96 -4.68
C HIS A 59 23.54 2.54 -5.70
N THR A 60 23.14 2.65 -6.95
CA THR A 60 24.01 3.14 -8.04
C THR A 60 23.94 4.66 -8.25
N TRP A 61 22.88 5.30 -7.73
CA TRP A 61 22.76 6.74 -7.80
C TRP A 61 23.95 7.45 -7.13
N GLN A 62 24.51 8.45 -7.81
CA GLN A 62 25.65 9.22 -7.32
C GLN A 62 25.18 10.15 -6.19
N MET A 63 25.32 9.69 -4.97
CA MET A 63 24.99 10.47 -3.78
C MET A 63 25.97 11.63 -3.60
N PRO A 64 25.54 12.88 -3.55
CA PRO A 64 26.43 14.00 -3.32
C PRO A 64 27.09 13.94 -1.93
N GLU A 65 28.34 14.42 -1.83
CA GLU A 65 29.07 14.47 -0.56
C GLU A 65 28.42 15.38 0.49
N SER A 66 27.56 16.30 0.07
CA SER A 66 26.77 17.16 0.95
C SER A 66 25.68 16.42 1.71
N MET A 67 25.27 15.24 1.25
CA MET A 67 24.32 14.41 1.96
C MET A 67 25.01 13.63 3.07
N ARG A 68 24.58 13.84 4.28
CA ARG A 68 25.08 13.15 5.48
C ARG A 68 23.94 12.44 6.20
N GLN A 69 24.25 11.61 7.17
CA GLN A 69 23.23 10.96 8.00
C GLN A 69 22.36 12.02 8.67
N PRO A 70 21.05 12.04 8.39
CA PRO A 70 20.14 13.01 9.00
C PRO A 70 19.77 12.60 10.42
N LYS A 71 19.38 13.57 11.24
CA LYS A 71 18.77 13.33 12.56
C LYS A 71 17.24 13.21 12.48
N ARG A 72 16.66 13.65 11.37
CA ARG A 72 15.22 13.56 11.08
C ARG A 72 15.03 13.48 9.57
N VAL A 73 14.07 12.66 9.14
CA VAL A 73 13.67 12.58 7.73
C VAL A 73 12.19 12.95 7.62
N ILE A 74 11.87 13.83 6.69
CA ILE A 74 10.49 14.15 6.32
C ILE A 74 10.31 13.80 4.85
N VAL A 75 9.36 12.92 4.56
CA VAL A 75 9.01 12.59 3.18
C VAL A 75 7.74 13.35 2.82
N ALA A 76 7.85 14.27 1.85
CA ALA A 76 6.73 15.05 1.34
C ALA A 76 6.15 14.41 0.08
N GLY A 77 4.85 14.12 0.09
CA GLY A 77 4.15 13.52 -1.04
C GLY A 77 2.73 13.10 -0.68
N VAL A 78 1.92 12.77 -1.69
CA VAL A 78 0.53 12.32 -1.52
C VAL A 78 0.25 11.07 -2.33
N GLY A 79 -0.87 10.40 -2.07
CA GLY A 79 -1.35 9.23 -2.82
C GLY A 79 -0.32 8.09 -2.86
N GLY A 80 -0.03 7.59 -4.06
CA GLY A 80 0.90 6.49 -4.29
C GLY A 80 2.33 6.76 -3.80
N SER A 81 2.82 8.01 -3.89
CA SER A 81 4.13 8.40 -3.38
C SER A 81 4.18 8.39 -1.86
N ALA A 82 3.12 8.87 -1.20
CA ALA A 82 3.06 8.90 0.26
C ALA A 82 2.90 7.54 0.90
N ILE A 83 2.14 6.61 0.30
CA ILE A 83 1.95 5.29 0.90
C ILE A 83 3.24 4.46 0.88
N GLY A 84 4.08 4.60 -0.15
CA GLY A 84 5.42 4.01 -0.16
C GLY A 84 6.30 4.57 0.96
N ALA A 85 6.26 5.90 1.16
CA ALA A 85 6.94 6.55 2.27
C ALA A 85 6.42 6.11 3.65
N ASP A 86 5.11 5.86 3.81
CA ASP A 86 4.54 5.30 5.04
C ASP A 86 5.10 3.92 5.36
N VAL A 87 5.34 3.07 4.35
CA VAL A 87 5.99 1.78 4.54
C VAL A 87 7.40 1.98 5.09
N VAL A 88 8.18 2.87 4.46
CA VAL A 88 9.54 3.19 4.91
C VAL A 88 9.54 3.77 6.33
N ALA A 89 8.65 4.72 6.63
CA ALA A 89 8.51 5.31 7.97
C ALA A 89 8.10 4.26 9.01
N THR A 90 7.24 3.31 8.63
CA THR A 90 6.84 2.20 9.51
C THR A 90 8.02 1.28 9.81
N CYS A 91 8.82 0.93 8.81
CA CYS A 91 10.04 0.14 9.00
C CYS A 91 11.07 0.91 9.84
N ALA A 92 11.26 2.22 9.58
CA ALA A 92 12.16 3.08 10.33
C ALA A 92 11.84 3.09 11.82
N ARG A 93 10.56 3.25 12.18
CA ARG A 93 10.12 3.24 13.59
C ARG A 93 10.50 1.97 14.35
N LEU A 94 10.69 0.86 13.64
CA LEU A 94 11.03 -0.43 14.22
C LEU A 94 12.54 -0.73 14.19
N ALA A 95 13.31 -0.03 13.35
CA ALA A 95 14.69 -0.38 13.04
C ALA A 95 15.71 0.72 13.36
N THR A 96 15.31 1.99 13.52
CA THR A 96 16.24 3.12 13.72
C THR A 96 15.74 4.09 14.80
N HIS A 97 16.67 4.86 15.37
CA HIS A 97 16.37 5.97 16.27
C HIS A 97 16.09 7.29 15.54
N VAL A 98 16.33 7.35 14.22
CA VAL A 98 16.05 8.54 13.42
C VAL A 98 14.57 8.55 13.03
N PRO A 99 13.78 9.56 13.44
CA PRO A 99 12.38 9.64 13.05
C PRO A 99 12.24 9.87 11.55
N VAL A 100 11.37 9.09 10.92
CA VAL A 100 10.95 9.27 9.53
C VAL A 100 9.46 9.58 9.53
N GLU A 101 9.10 10.77 9.05
CA GLU A 101 7.73 11.29 9.03
C GLU A 101 7.24 11.47 7.60
N VAL A 102 5.95 11.37 7.38
CA VAL A 102 5.35 11.61 6.05
C VAL A 102 4.40 12.80 6.14
N THR A 103 4.68 13.87 5.38
CA THR A 103 3.77 14.99 5.25
C THR A 103 2.94 14.87 3.96
N ARG A 104 1.67 15.25 4.07
CA ARG A 104 0.70 15.28 2.96
C ARG A 104 0.04 16.64 2.82
N ASP A 105 0.66 17.64 3.40
CA ASP A 105 0.19 19.02 3.44
C ASP A 105 1.21 19.95 2.78
N TYR A 106 0.85 21.19 2.56
CA TYR A 106 1.65 22.23 1.93
C TYR A 106 2.72 22.83 2.87
N THR A 107 2.66 22.51 4.16
CA THR A 107 3.53 23.08 5.19
C THR A 107 4.41 22.03 5.84
N LEU A 108 5.60 22.45 6.27
CA LEU A 108 6.55 21.64 7.02
C LEU A 108 6.59 22.05 8.49
N PRO A 109 6.90 21.13 9.40
CA PRO A 109 7.29 21.48 10.75
C PRO A 109 8.62 22.25 10.72
N PRO A 110 9.02 22.91 11.84
CA PRO A 110 10.32 23.57 11.91
C PRO A 110 11.48 22.67 11.48
N LEU A 111 12.36 23.18 10.64
CA LEU A 111 13.51 22.49 10.06
C LEU A 111 14.82 23.04 10.61
N ASP A 112 15.84 22.20 10.56
CA ASP A 112 17.24 22.55 10.77
C ASP A 112 18.14 21.88 9.71
N GLU A 113 19.42 22.14 9.77
CA GLU A 113 20.42 21.61 8.83
C GLU A 113 20.63 20.10 8.91
N ASP A 114 20.18 19.46 10.00
CA ASP A 114 20.26 18.00 10.20
C ASP A 114 18.97 17.27 9.73
N CYS A 115 17.96 18.02 9.28
CA CYS A 115 16.76 17.46 8.65
C CYS A 115 17.03 17.12 7.18
N LEU A 116 16.54 15.94 6.74
CA LEU A 116 16.41 15.60 5.32
C LEU A 116 14.95 15.69 4.90
N VAL A 117 14.64 16.55 3.94
CA VAL A 117 13.32 16.59 3.28
C VAL A 117 13.43 15.88 1.94
N MET A 118 12.75 14.77 1.82
CA MET A 118 12.66 13.95 0.60
C MET A 118 11.31 14.22 -0.07
N ALA A 119 11.30 14.98 -1.16
CA ALA A 119 10.08 15.22 -1.94
C ALA A 119 9.86 14.09 -2.96
N CYS A 120 8.76 13.37 -2.83
CA CYS A 120 8.40 12.25 -3.68
C CYS A 120 7.14 12.56 -4.47
N SER A 121 7.26 12.69 -5.78
CA SER A 121 6.13 12.89 -6.68
C SER A 121 6.31 12.09 -7.96
N PHE A 122 5.41 11.15 -8.22
CA PHE A 122 5.45 10.37 -9.46
C PHE A 122 5.39 11.29 -10.69
N SER A 123 4.37 12.12 -10.81
CA SER A 123 4.22 13.04 -11.96
C SER A 123 5.19 14.22 -11.94
N GLY A 124 5.75 14.54 -10.77
CA GLY A 124 6.51 15.77 -10.54
C GLY A 124 5.68 17.04 -10.54
N GLU A 125 4.36 16.95 -10.66
CA GLU A 125 3.45 18.10 -10.70
C GLU A 125 2.62 18.27 -9.40
N THR A 126 2.98 17.53 -8.35
CA THR A 126 2.25 17.53 -7.06
C THR A 126 2.68 18.70 -6.20
N GLU A 127 1.79 19.67 -5.99
CA GLU A 127 2.08 20.90 -5.22
C GLU A 127 2.49 20.58 -3.78
N GLU A 128 1.86 19.58 -3.15
CA GLU A 128 2.13 19.11 -1.79
C GLU A 128 3.51 18.42 -1.65
N ALA A 129 4.22 18.19 -2.75
CA ALA A 129 5.62 17.76 -2.74
C ALA A 129 6.56 18.91 -3.11
N ILE A 130 6.17 19.77 -4.08
CA ILE A 130 6.99 20.86 -4.60
C ILE A 130 7.16 21.96 -3.55
N LYS A 131 6.06 22.46 -2.95
CA LYS A 131 6.13 23.53 -1.94
C LYS A 131 6.97 23.15 -0.72
N PRO A 132 6.78 21.99 -0.06
CA PRO A 132 7.65 21.54 1.01
C PRO A 132 9.12 21.42 0.58
N PHE A 133 9.40 20.99 -0.65
CA PHE A 133 10.76 20.91 -1.16
C PHE A 133 11.43 22.29 -1.27
N GLU A 134 10.72 23.27 -1.82
CA GLU A 134 11.20 24.64 -1.95
C GLU A 134 11.39 25.32 -0.58
N GLU A 135 10.46 25.11 0.35
CA GLU A 135 10.54 25.59 1.73
C GLU A 135 11.75 25.02 2.46
N ALA A 136 11.98 23.71 2.33
CA ALA A 136 13.11 23.02 2.94
C ALA A 136 14.46 23.55 2.43
N ALA A 137 14.58 23.75 1.11
CA ALA A 137 15.78 24.31 0.50
C ALA A 137 16.04 25.75 0.98
N ALA A 138 15.00 26.57 1.09
CA ALA A 138 15.11 27.93 1.61
C ALA A 138 15.49 27.97 3.10
N ALA A 139 15.09 26.98 3.88
CA ALA A 139 15.44 26.81 5.29
C ALA A 139 16.85 26.24 5.53
N GLY A 140 17.56 25.82 4.49
CA GLY A 140 18.90 25.23 4.59
C GLY A 140 18.93 23.77 5.05
N ALA A 141 17.79 23.07 5.02
CA ALA A 141 17.73 21.64 5.26
C ALA A 141 18.34 20.84 4.09
N MET A 142 18.75 19.60 4.36
CA MET A 142 19.11 18.68 3.27
C MET A 142 17.85 18.35 2.46
N CYS A 143 17.93 18.44 1.14
CA CYS A 143 16.82 18.18 0.24
C CYS A 143 17.15 17.05 -0.74
N LEU A 144 16.15 16.25 -1.11
CA LEU A 144 16.24 15.26 -2.17
C LEU A 144 14.92 15.21 -2.93
N ALA A 145 14.95 15.35 -4.24
CA ALA A 145 13.80 15.15 -5.09
C ALA A 145 13.83 13.73 -5.69
N VAL A 146 12.67 13.04 -5.66
CA VAL A 146 12.46 11.69 -6.24
C VAL A 146 11.22 11.77 -7.14
N THR A 147 11.40 11.62 -8.46
CA THR A 147 10.33 11.85 -9.43
C THR A 147 10.58 11.12 -10.75
N THR A 148 9.56 11.04 -11.62
CA THR A 148 9.75 10.64 -13.03
C THR A 148 10.00 11.85 -13.94
N GLY A 149 9.95 13.09 -13.43
CA GLY A 149 10.12 14.32 -14.18
C GLY A 149 9.33 15.51 -13.60
N GLY A 150 8.85 16.39 -14.45
CA GLY A 150 7.90 17.44 -14.12
C GLY A 150 8.49 18.69 -13.44
N ALA A 151 7.65 19.43 -12.74
CA ALA A 151 8.02 20.66 -12.07
C ALA A 151 9.00 20.44 -10.89
N LEU A 152 8.85 19.30 -10.19
CA LEU A 152 9.77 18.93 -9.10
C LEU A 152 11.20 18.70 -9.61
N GLU A 153 11.37 18.06 -10.77
CA GLU A 153 12.69 17.92 -11.42
C GLU A 153 13.26 19.28 -11.77
N ARG A 154 12.44 20.14 -12.42
CA ARG A 154 12.88 21.51 -12.78
C ARG A 154 13.27 22.32 -11.55
N ALA A 155 12.52 22.23 -10.46
CA ALA A 155 12.82 22.90 -9.20
C ALA A 155 14.15 22.38 -8.61
N ALA A 156 14.35 21.08 -8.54
CA ALA A 156 15.60 20.48 -8.04
C ALA A 156 16.82 20.95 -8.87
N LEU A 157 16.74 20.89 -10.19
CA LEU A 157 17.81 21.34 -11.09
C LEU A 157 18.11 22.84 -10.92
N LYS A 158 17.07 23.69 -10.83
CA LYS A 158 17.21 25.13 -10.62
C LYS A 158 17.90 25.48 -9.30
N MET A 159 17.63 24.70 -8.27
CA MET A 159 18.19 24.89 -6.92
C MET A 159 19.54 24.21 -6.74
N GLY A 160 20.01 23.39 -7.70
CA GLY A 160 21.18 22.56 -7.56
C GLY A 160 21.04 21.47 -6.47
N ALA A 161 19.80 21.08 -6.16
CA ALA A 161 19.50 20.10 -5.15
C ALA A 161 19.64 18.66 -5.70
N PRO A 162 19.98 17.68 -4.84
CA PRO A 162 20.01 16.27 -5.21
C PRO A 162 18.69 15.79 -5.82
N LEU A 163 18.81 15.03 -6.92
CA LEU A 163 17.68 14.56 -7.70
C LEU A 163 17.89 13.07 -8.08
N VAL A 164 16.88 12.27 -7.89
CA VAL A 164 16.79 10.91 -8.44
C VAL A 164 15.60 10.84 -9.37
N THR A 165 15.85 10.52 -10.62
CA THR A 165 14.79 10.25 -11.60
C THR A 165 14.70 8.77 -11.91
N TYR A 166 13.48 8.28 -12.13
CA TYR A 166 13.21 6.91 -12.54
C TYR A 166 12.14 6.87 -13.62
N ASN A 167 12.10 5.79 -14.39
CA ASN A 167 11.09 5.58 -15.39
C ASN A 167 10.16 4.44 -14.97
N TRP A 168 8.86 4.70 -15.06
CA TRP A 168 7.84 3.70 -14.86
C TRP A 168 6.66 3.95 -15.80
N ASN A 169 6.31 2.93 -16.59
CA ASN A 169 5.18 3.00 -17.51
C ASN A 169 3.95 2.37 -16.86
N GLY A 170 3.27 3.14 -16.02
CA GLY A 170 2.08 2.70 -15.27
C GLY A 170 1.47 3.84 -14.48
N THR A 171 0.49 3.52 -13.65
CA THR A 171 -0.16 4.51 -12.79
C THR A 171 0.70 4.86 -11.57
N PRO A 172 0.52 6.05 -10.93
CA PRO A 172 1.25 6.42 -9.73
C PRO A 172 1.15 5.37 -8.60
N ARG A 173 -0.03 4.79 -8.42
CA ARG A 173 -0.28 3.77 -7.39
C ARG A 173 0.42 2.44 -7.68
N SER A 174 0.67 2.14 -8.95
CA SER A 174 1.39 0.92 -9.33
C SER A 174 2.91 1.03 -9.18
N ALA A 175 3.45 2.23 -8.89
CA ALA A 175 4.86 2.47 -8.68
C ALA A 175 5.33 2.19 -7.24
N ILE A 176 4.65 1.31 -6.49
CA ILE A 176 4.94 1.07 -5.06
C ILE A 176 6.35 0.51 -4.83
N GLY A 177 6.90 -0.27 -5.74
CA GLY A 177 8.27 -0.75 -5.67
C GLY A 177 9.27 0.41 -5.62
N TYR A 178 9.11 1.41 -6.50
CA TYR A 178 9.91 2.63 -6.44
C TYR A 178 9.63 3.44 -5.17
N GLY A 179 8.36 3.56 -4.78
CA GLY A 179 7.97 4.30 -3.57
C GLY A 179 8.55 3.76 -2.26
N VAL A 180 8.86 2.46 -2.20
CA VAL A 180 9.42 1.79 -1.02
C VAL A 180 10.92 1.55 -1.16
N PHE A 181 11.36 0.82 -2.19
CA PHE A 181 12.73 0.30 -2.25
C PHE A 181 13.77 1.36 -2.64
N LEU A 182 13.40 2.39 -3.41
CA LEU A 182 14.31 3.48 -3.74
C LEU A 182 14.62 4.38 -2.52
N PRO A 183 13.62 4.91 -1.77
CA PRO A 183 13.91 5.62 -0.53
C PRO A 183 14.62 4.75 0.50
N LEU A 184 14.24 3.48 0.64
CA LEU A 184 14.85 2.55 1.59
C LEU A 184 16.35 2.36 1.27
N ALA A 185 16.73 2.17 0.00
CA ALA A 185 18.12 2.04 -0.44
C ALA A 185 18.93 3.32 -0.16
N ILE A 186 18.36 4.50 -0.44
CA ILE A 186 19.04 5.78 -0.20
C ILE A 186 19.25 5.99 1.31
N LEU A 187 18.20 5.77 2.12
CA LEU A 187 18.28 5.95 3.57
C LEU A 187 19.20 4.91 4.24
N SER A 188 19.29 3.68 3.69
CA SER A 188 20.27 2.68 4.13
C SER A 188 21.70 3.17 3.89
N ARG A 189 21.99 3.72 2.71
CA ARG A 189 23.32 4.32 2.40
C ARG A 189 23.64 5.54 3.27
N LEU A 190 22.62 6.24 3.77
CA LEU A 190 22.80 7.31 4.76
C LEU A 190 22.93 6.79 6.20
N GLY A 191 22.95 5.48 6.40
CA GLY A 191 23.17 4.84 7.71
C GLY A 191 21.95 4.76 8.60
N LEU A 192 20.72 4.87 8.06
CA LEU A 192 19.50 4.75 8.85
C LEU A 192 19.05 3.31 9.05
N PHE A 193 19.32 2.43 8.08
CA PHE A 193 18.89 1.04 8.12
C PHE A 193 20.08 0.09 7.96
N GLU A 194 20.09 -0.97 8.72
CA GLU A 194 20.95 -2.13 8.51
C GLU A 194 20.11 -3.21 7.80
N ILE A 195 19.95 -3.10 6.50
CA ILE A 195 19.24 -4.08 5.69
C ILE A 195 20.21 -4.64 4.65
N SER A 196 20.34 -5.97 4.60
CA SER A 196 21.23 -6.63 3.65
C SER A 196 20.60 -6.82 2.28
N ASP A 197 21.42 -6.83 1.22
CA ASP A 197 20.96 -7.18 -0.12
C ASP A 197 20.27 -8.56 -0.15
N GLN A 198 20.76 -9.51 0.66
CA GLN A 198 20.16 -10.85 0.75
C GLN A 198 18.73 -10.79 1.31
N GLU A 199 18.48 -9.97 2.31
CA GLU A 199 17.13 -9.77 2.86
C GLU A 199 16.20 -9.15 1.82
N VAL A 200 16.66 -8.11 1.15
CA VAL A 200 15.89 -7.45 0.08
C VAL A 200 15.60 -8.42 -1.07
N GLN A 201 16.59 -9.20 -1.52
CA GLN A 201 16.37 -10.21 -2.57
C GLN A 201 15.36 -11.28 -2.14
N ARG A 202 15.39 -11.72 -0.87
CA ARG A 202 14.38 -12.66 -0.35
C ARG A 202 12.98 -12.07 -0.42
N VAL A 203 12.80 -10.81 0.00
CA VAL A 203 11.51 -10.12 -0.11
C VAL A 203 11.05 -10.08 -1.57
N ILE A 204 11.91 -9.66 -2.49
CA ILE A 204 11.60 -9.55 -3.92
C ILE A 204 11.20 -10.91 -4.52
N THR A 205 11.96 -11.97 -4.22
CA THR A 205 11.64 -13.32 -4.69
C THR A 205 10.28 -13.80 -4.18
N ASN A 206 9.96 -13.56 -2.91
CA ASN A 206 8.66 -13.91 -2.35
C ASN A 206 7.50 -13.14 -3.03
N LEU A 207 7.70 -11.87 -3.39
CA LEU A 207 6.69 -11.09 -4.13
C LEU A 207 6.49 -11.62 -5.56
N GLU A 208 7.56 -12.06 -6.21
CA GLU A 208 7.52 -12.68 -7.55
C GLU A 208 6.70 -13.97 -7.51
N GLU A 209 7.02 -14.90 -6.60
CA GLU A 209 6.32 -16.16 -6.41
C GLU A 209 4.82 -15.95 -6.09
N LEU A 210 4.50 -14.99 -5.22
CA LEU A 210 3.11 -14.65 -4.91
C LEU A 210 2.36 -14.09 -6.11
N SER A 211 2.98 -13.19 -6.88
CA SER A 211 2.35 -12.59 -8.06
C SER A 211 2.11 -13.63 -9.16
N GLU A 212 3.05 -14.53 -9.40
CA GLU A 212 2.89 -15.64 -10.33
C GLU A 212 1.74 -16.57 -9.91
N LYS A 213 1.70 -16.94 -8.62
CA LYS A 213 0.66 -17.79 -8.05
C LYS A 213 -0.72 -17.15 -8.15
N TRP A 214 -0.82 -15.84 -7.94
CA TRP A 214 -2.08 -15.09 -7.95
C TRP A 214 -2.49 -14.55 -9.32
N ALA A 215 -1.65 -14.71 -10.34
CA ALA A 215 -1.95 -14.28 -11.70
C ALA A 215 -3.15 -14.99 -12.35
N TYR A 216 -3.54 -16.13 -11.80
CA TYR A 216 -4.70 -16.90 -12.21
C TYR A 216 -5.65 -17.10 -11.02
N PRO A 217 -6.99 -16.99 -11.22
CA PRO A 217 -7.96 -17.17 -10.13
C PRO A 217 -8.05 -18.62 -9.65
N VAL A 218 -7.75 -19.58 -10.53
CA VAL A 218 -7.72 -21.00 -10.25
C VAL A 218 -6.45 -21.59 -10.86
N ALA A 219 -5.69 -22.31 -10.05
CA ALA A 219 -4.56 -23.13 -10.47
C ALA A 219 -4.62 -24.47 -9.72
N ASP A 220 -4.45 -25.58 -10.45
CA ASP A 220 -4.49 -26.94 -9.87
C ASP A 220 -5.76 -27.21 -9.02
N ASP A 221 -6.93 -26.76 -9.50
CA ASP A 221 -8.23 -26.83 -8.82
C ASP A 221 -8.33 -25.99 -7.51
N ILE A 222 -7.35 -25.15 -7.22
CA ILE A 222 -7.33 -24.29 -6.05
C ILE A 222 -7.63 -22.84 -6.47
N VAL A 223 -8.63 -22.23 -5.84
CA VAL A 223 -8.94 -20.81 -6.06
C VAL A 223 -7.95 -19.95 -5.30
N SER A 224 -7.38 -18.95 -5.98
CA SER A 224 -6.42 -18.04 -5.36
C SER A 224 -7.07 -17.17 -4.29
N LEU A 225 -6.34 -16.91 -3.21
CA LEU A 225 -6.83 -16.10 -2.09
C LEU A 225 -7.35 -14.71 -2.51
N PRO A 226 -6.64 -13.92 -3.35
CA PRO A 226 -7.14 -12.61 -3.77
C PRO A 226 -8.45 -12.70 -4.59
N ALA A 227 -8.62 -13.74 -5.40
CA ALA A 227 -9.85 -13.96 -6.14
C ALA A 227 -11.04 -14.29 -5.23
N LEU A 228 -10.81 -15.11 -4.18
CA LEU A 228 -11.82 -15.41 -3.16
C LEU A 228 -12.21 -14.17 -2.35
N ILE A 229 -11.21 -13.39 -1.89
CA ILE A 229 -11.49 -12.15 -1.15
C ILE A 229 -12.31 -11.20 -2.03
N ALA A 230 -11.89 -10.99 -3.28
CA ALA A 230 -12.60 -10.13 -4.22
C ALA A 230 -14.06 -10.55 -4.40
N ALA A 231 -14.33 -11.85 -4.53
CA ALA A 231 -15.68 -12.38 -4.66
C ALA A 231 -16.52 -12.20 -3.37
N GLU A 232 -15.89 -12.31 -2.19
CA GLU A 232 -16.57 -12.10 -0.90
C GLU A 232 -16.92 -10.64 -0.65
N ILE A 233 -16.07 -9.69 -1.06
CA ILE A 233 -16.29 -8.26 -0.83
C ILE A 233 -17.08 -7.59 -1.97
N LEU A 234 -17.45 -8.33 -3.02
CA LEU A 234 -18.31 -7.81 -4.07
C LEU A 234 -19.63 -7.35 -3.47
N ASP A 235 -20.02 -6.10 -3.73
CA ASP A 235 -21.23 -5.43 -3.20
C ASP A 235 -21.24 -5.28 -1.66
N ARG A 236 -20.08 -5.37 -1.00
CA ARG A 236 -19.96 -5.14 0.45
C ARG A 236 -19.01 -3.99 0.75
N ILE A 237 -19.02 -3.52 1.99
CA ILE A 237 -18.12 -2.50 2.52
C ILE A 237 -17.01 -3.19 3.31
N PRO A 238 -15.77 -3.24 2.81
CA PRO A 238 -14.68 -3.87 3.54
C PRO A 238 -14.21 -3.01 4.73
N LEU A 239 -14.16 -3.59 5.92
CA LEU A 239 -13.44 -3.06 7.07
C LEU A 239 -12.08 -3.77 7.14
N ILE A 240 -11.00 -3.06 6.82
CA ILE A 240 -9.64 -3.62 6.77
C ILE A 240 -8.91 -3.29 8.08
N VAL A 241 -8.67 -4.29 8.89
CA VAL A 241 -8.04 -4.16 10.21
C VAL A 241 -6.58 -4.61 10.12
N GLY A 242 -5.63 -3.69 10.29
CA GLY A 242 -4.21 -4.01 10.30
C GLY A 242 -3.68 -4.23 11.72
N GLY A 243 -3.04 -5.37 12.00
CA GLY A 243 -2.36 -5.64 13.27
C GLY A 243 -1.06 -4.82 13.37
N GLY A 244 -0.98 -3.88 14.31
CA GLY A 244 0.24 -3.11 14.57
C GLY A 244 0.79 -2.41 13.31
N PHE A 245 2.00 -2.79 12.88
CA PHE A 245 2.67 -2.20 11.71
C PHE A 245 1.92 -2.47 10.38
N LEU A 246 1.05 -3.48 10.32
CA LEU A 246 0.21 -3.75 9.14
C LEU A 246 -0.91 -2.70 8.93
N GLY A 247 -1.09 -1.76 9.86
CA GLY A 247 -1.97 -0.62 9.64
C GLY A 247 -1.64 0.19 8.39
N VAL A 248 -0.36 0.23 7.96
CA VAL A 248 0.01 0.84 6.68
C VAL A 248 -0.53 0.06 5.49
N ALA A 249 -0.49 -1.27 5.57
CA ALA A 249 -1.07 -2.14 4.54
C ALA A 249 -2.59 -1.99 4.48
N ALA A 250 -3.28 -1.88 5.64
CA ALA A 250 -4.73 -1.62 5.67
C ALA A 250 -5.11 -0.32 4.93
N ARG A 251 -4.33 0.77 5.12
CA ARG A 251 -4.52 2.02 4.35
C ARG A 251 -4.27 1.82 2.86
N ARG A 252 -3.23 1.05 2.50
CA ARG A 252 -2.95 0.71 1.10
C ARG A 252 -4.10 -0.06 0.47
N TRP A 253 -4.68 -1.04 1.17
CA TRP A 253 -5.85 -1.81 0.73
C TRP A 253 -7.02 -0.89 0.37
N ALA A 254 -7.36 0.06 1.26
CA ALA A 254 -8.44 0.98 1.01
C ALA A 254 -8.22 1.85 -0.24
N GLY A 255 -6.98 2.33 -0.44
CA GLY A 255 -6.61 3.07 -1.65
C GLY A 255 -6.70 2.23 -2.93
N GLU A 256 -6.19 1.00 -2.92
CA GLU A 256 -6.25 0.08 -4.06
C GLU A 256 -7.69 -0.28 -4.45
N LEU A 257 -8.52 -0.61 -3.46
CA LEU A 257 -9.93 -0.91 -3.71
C LEU A 257 -10.67 0.30 -4.28
N ALA A 258 -10.42 1.49 -3.74
CA ALA A 258 -11.05 2.72 -4.23
C ALA A 258 -10.62 3.09 -5.65
N GLU A 259 -9.33 3.02 -5.96
CA GLU A 259 -8.81 3.43 -7.26
C GLU A 259 -8.98 2.36 -8.35
N ASN A 260 -8.73 1.08 -8.04
CA ASN A 260 -8.79 0.00 -9.04
C ASN A 260 -10.21 -0.52 -9.27
N SER A 261 -10.97 -0.75 -8.20
CA SER A 261 -12.30 -1.37 -8.28
C SER A 261 -13.47 -0.45 -7.92
N LYS A 262 -13.20 0.83 -7.63
CA LYS A 262 -14.20 1.87 -7.26
C LYS A 262 -15.02 1.50 -6.01
N LEU A 263 -14.46 0.66 -5.14
CA LEU A 263 -15.08 0.24 -3.89
C LEU A 263 -14.47 1.01 -2.71
N LEU A 264 -15.31 1.70 -1.95
CA LEU A 264 -14.88 2.36 -0.72
C LEU A 264 -14.67 1.31 0.38
N ALA A 265 -13.51 1.36 1.05
CA ALA A 265 -13.17 0.52 2.19
C ALA A 265 -12.72 1.37 3.38
N VAL A 266 -12.85 0.83 4.60
CA VAL A 266 -12.49 1.53 5.84
C VAL A 266 -11.25 0.87 6.45
N PRO A 267 -10.08 1.54 6.44
CA PRO A 267 -8.88 1.03 7.09
C PRO A 267 -8.83 1.43 8.56
N VAL A 268 -8.50 0.47 9.43
CA VAL A 268 -8.28 0.71 10.86
C VAL A 268 -7.05 -0.06 11.35
N THR A 269 -6.51 0.33 12.51
CA THR A 269 -5.31 -0.29 13.06
C THR A 269 -5.53 -0.70 14.53
N VAL A 270 -5.22 -1.94 14.87
CA VAL A 270 -5.08 -2.42 16.24
C VAL A 270 -3.71 -1.97 16.77
N PRO A 271 -3.60 -1.45 18.02
CA PRO A 271 -4.59 -1.52 19.12
C PRO A 271 -5.63 -0.39 19.16
N GLU A 272 -5.43 0.73 18.45
CA GLU A 272 -6.30 1.91 18.56
C GLU A 272 -7.77 1.59 18.27
N PHE A 273 -8.04 0.79 17.24
CA PHE A 273 -9.40 0.33 16.90
C PHE A 273 -10.16 -0.25 18.09
N ASN A 274 -9.48 -1.01 18.97
CA ASN A 274 -10.08 -1.66 20.12
C ASN A 274 -10.41 -0.70 21.28
N HIS A 275 -10.02 0.57 21.20
CA HIS A 275 -10.27 1.57 22.24
C HIS A 275 -11.45 2.50 21.93
N ASN A 276 -11.96 2.45 20.68
CA ASN A 276 -13.01 3.36 20.22
C ASN A 276 -13.95 2.71 19.20
N LEU A 277 -13.52 2.52 17.95
CA LEU A 277 -14.38 2.13 16.83
C LEU A 277 -14.97 0.71 16.95
N LEU A 278 -14.32 -0.19 17.68
CA LEU A 278 -14.81 -1.57 17.89
C LEU A 278 -16.21 -1.58 18.52
N GLU A 279 -16.49 -0.69 19.49
CA GLU A 279 -17.79 -0.57 20.14
C GLU A 279 -18.90 -0.33 19.11
N GLY A 280 -18.71 0.69 18.25
CA GLY A 280 -19.69 1.01 17.21
C GLY A 280 -19.82 -0.08 16.15
N ALA A 281 -18.68 -0.69 15.75
CA ALA A 281 -18.68 -1.70 14.71
C ALA A 281 -19.37 -3.00 15.14
N VAL A 282 -19.22 -3.42 16.41
CA VAL A 282 -19.92 -4.60 16.95
C VAL A 282 -21.39 -4.29 17.23
N ALA A 283 -21.70 -3.11 17.79
CA ALA A 283 -23.10 -2.69 18.02
C ALA A 283 -23.90 -2.62 16.70
N ASP A 284 -23.28 -2.14 15.63
CA ASP A 284 -23.89 -2.11 14.29
C ASP A 284 -24.14 -3.53 13.76
N ALA A 285 -23.19 -4.46 13.92
CA ALA A 285 -23.37 -5.87 13.55
C ALA A 285 -24.56 -6.51 14.29
N LEU A 286 -24.61 -6.34 15.62
CA LEU A 286 -25.73 -6.82 16.45
C LEU A 286 -27.07 -6.22 16.02
N ARG A 287 -27.09 -4.99 15.52
CA ARG A 287 -28.32 -4.37 14.99
C ARG A 287 -28.79 -5.10 13.74
N TYR A 288 -27.92 -5.36 12.75
CA TYR A 288 -28.28 -6.13 11.56
C TYR A 288 -28.76 -7.54 11.91
N GLN A 289 -28.08 -8.22 12.82
CA GLN A 289 -28.47 -9.54 13.29
C GLN A 289 -29.88 -9.54 13.91
N ARG A 290 -30.17 -8.59 14.81
CA ARG A 290 -31.48 -8.47 15.50
C ARG A 290 -32.59 -8.13 14.54
N GLU A 291 -32.32 -7.28 13.53
CA GLU A 291 -33.30 -6.86 12.53
C GLU A 291 -33.49 -7.93 11.42
N GLY A 292 -32.68 -8.99 11.39
CA GLY A 292 -32.68 -9.98 10.32
C GLY A 292 -32.34 -9.38 8.96
N ALA A 293 -31.63 -8.24 8.95
CA ALA A 293 -31.21 -7.55 7.74
C ALA A 293 -29.85 -8.06 7.26
N THR A 294 -29.61 -7.92 5.95
CA THR A 294 -28.29 -8.26 5.37
C THR A 294 -27.24 -7.26 5.85
N ASP A 295 -26.20 -7.76 6.51
CA ASP A 295 -25.06 -6.94 6.91
C ASP A 295 -24.21 -6.60 5.67
N PRO A 296 -24.06 -5.30 5.34
CA PRO A 296 -23.28 -4.88 4.18
C PRO A 296 -21.76 -4.93 4.40
N TRP A 297 -21.31 -5.16 5.63
CA TRP A 297 -19.89 -5.16 5.97
C TRP A 297 -19.24 -6.53 5.81
N PHE A 298 -17.96 -6.48 5.50
CA PHE A 298 -17.08 -7.64 5.52
C PHE A 298 -15.76 -7.25 6.20
N VAL A 299 -15.34 -8.01 7.21
CA VAL A 299 -14.14 -7.68 7.98
C VAL A 299 -12.95 -8.50 7.48
N ILE A 300 -11.83 -7.83 7.20
CA ILE A 300 -10.56 -8.45 6.85
C ILE A 300 -9.53 -8.03 7.91
N LEU A 301 -9.05 -9.01 8.69
CA LEU A 301 -8.01 -8.79 9.69
C LEU A 301 -6.67 -9.27 9.10
N LEU A 302 -5.72 -8.34 8.95
CA LEU A 302 -4.38 -8.60 8.42
C LEU A 302 -3.41 -8.81 9.59
N ASP A 303 -2.83 -9.98 9.68
CA ASP A 303 -1.87 -10.37 10.71
C ASP A 303 -0.60 -10.98 10.09
N ALA A 304 0.46 -11.09 10.88
CA ALA A 304 1.70 -11.77 10.52
C ALA A 304 2.49 -12.16 11.79
N GLU A 305 3.36 -13.16 11.68
CA GLU A 305 4.18 -13.62 12.81
C GLU A 305 4.98 -12.48 13.49
N PRO A 306 5.63 -11.53 12.76
CA PRO A 306 6.38 -10.44 13.40
C PRO A 306 5.52 -9.39 14.12
N VAL A 307 4.19 -9.44 14.03
CA VAL A 307 3.29 -8.54 14.78
C VAL A 307 3.39 -8.85 16.27
N HIS A 308 3.45 -7.80 17.10
CA HIS A 308 3.55 -7.95 18.55
C HIS A 308 2.47 -8.90 19.11
N PRO A 309 2.79 -9.91 19.94
CA PRO A 309 1.85 -10.94 20.40
C PRO A 309 0.56 -10.41 21.03
N ARG A 310 0.62 -9.25 21.72
CA ARG A 310 -0.58 -8.61 22.27
C ARG A 310 -1.51 -8.06 21.19
N ASN A 311 -0.98 -7.61 20.05
CA ASN A 311 -1.81 -7.18 18.91
C ASN A 311 -2.42 -8.40 18.22
N ARG A 312 -1.70 -9.49 18.07
CA ARG A 312 -2.23 -10.75 17.52
C ARG A 312 -3.40 -11.26 18.39
N LEU A 313 -3.22 -11.33 19.71
CA LEU A 313 -4.30 -11.68 20.64
C LEU A 313 -5.52 -10.73 20.52
N ARG A 314 -5.28 -9.43 20.32
CA ARG A 314 -6.37 -8.46 20.08
C ARG A 314 -7.10 -8.73 18.78
N MET A 315 -6.38 -9.14 17.72
CA MET A 315 -6.99 -9.52 16.43
C MET A 315 -7.92 -10.73 16.60
N ASP A 316 -7.46 -11.78 17.32
CA ASP A 316 -8.28 -12.96 17.60
C ASP A 316 -9.56 -12.62 18.36
N ILE A 317 -9.44 -11.81 19.43
CA ILE A 317 -10.59 -11.37 20.24
C ILE A 317 -11.53 -10.49 19.40
N THR A 318 -10.99 -9.60 18.57
CA THR A 318 -11.77 -8.76 17.66
C THR A 318 -12.58 -9.60 16.67
N ARG A 319 -11.98 -10.63 16.10
CA ARG A 319 -12.66 -11.59 15.23
C ARG A 319 -13.81 -12.27 15.95
N MET A 320 -13.55 -12.82 17.16
CA MET A 320 -14.58 -13.48 17.97
C MET A 320 -15.79 -12.57 18.20
N HIS A 321 -15.59 -11.30 18.58
CA HIS A 321 -16.69 -10.35 18.79
C HIS A 321 -17.50 -10.09 17.52
N PHE A 322 -16.88 -10.02 16.36
CA PHE A 322 -17.62 -9.88 15.10
C PHE A 322 -18.43 -11.14 14.77
N GLU A 323 -17.84 -12.32 14.93
CA GLU A 323 -18.52 -13.60 14.68
C GLU A 323 -19.71 -13.81 15.63
N GLU A 324 -19.56 -13.52 16.93
CA GLU A 324 -20.63 -13.55 17.92
C GLU A 324 -21.77 -12.58 17.57
N ALA A 325 -21.44 -11.44 16.97
CA ALA A 325 -22.41 -10.45 16.47
C ALA A 325 -22.99 -10.80 15.08
N GLY A 326 -22.62 -11.96 14.50
CA GLY A 326 -23.10 -12.42 13.20
C GLY A 326 -22.44 -11.74 11.98
N ARG A 327 -21.38 -10.95 12.19
CA ARG A 327 -20.63 -10.29 11.12
C ARG A 327 -19.50 -11.18 10.64
N LYS A 328 -19.41 -11.42 9.33
CA LYS A 328 -18.34 -12.23 8.73
C LYS A 328 -16.99 -11.53 8.84
N ALA A 329 -16.01 -12.22 9.38
CA ALA A 329 -14.65 -11.73 9.57
C ALA A 329 -13.62 -12.79 9.17
N TRP A 330 -12.70 -12.41 8.27
CA TRP A 330 -11.58 -13.26 7.90
C TRP A 330 -10.29 -12.78 8.56
N HIS A 331 -9.58 -13.69 9.20
CA HIS A 331 -8.26 -13.46 9.76
C HIS A 331 -7.22 -14.03 8.79
N ILE A 332 -6.42 -13.16 8.19
CA ILE A 332 -5.47 -13.49 7.13
C ILE A 332 -4.05 -13.29 7.67
N ASP A 333 -3.33 -14.39 7.86
CA ASP A 333 -1.88 -14.35 8.04
C ASP A 333 -1.23 -14.08 6.67
N VAL A 334 -0.69 -12.88 6.49
CA VAL A 334 -0.02 -12.51 5.23
C VAL A 334 1.37 -13.12 5.11
N GLY A 335 1.88 -13.73 6.18
CA GLY A 335 3.23 -14.28 6.26
C GLY A 335 4.32 -13.22 6.29
N GLY A 336 5.55 -13.66 6.04
CA GLY A 336 6.75 -12.83 6.12
C GLY A 336 7.48 -12.97 7.44
N THR A 337 8.80 -12.82 7.41
CA THR A 337 9.70 -12.96 8.57
C THR A 337 10.20 -11.60 9.10
N THR A 338 9.95 -10.53 8.34
CA THR A 338 10.29 -9.16 8.73
C THR A 338 9.10 -8.22 8.49
N PRO A 339 9.01 -7.08 9.18
CA PRO A 339 7.96 -6.09 8.94
C PRO A 339 7.87 -5.64 7.48
N LEU A 340 9.00 -5.40 6.80
CA LEU A 340 9.02 -5.03 5.39
C LEU A 340 8.39 -6.11 4.52
N GLU A 341 8.80 -7.36 4.71
CA GLU A 341 8.27 -8.50 3.97
C GLU A 341 6.76 -8.64 4.18
N SER A 342 6.29 -8.64 5.43
CA SER A 342 4.87 -8.80 5.75
C SER A 342 4.01 -7.66 5.17
N ILE A 343 4.49 -6.40 5.26
CA ILE A 343 3.79 -5.24 4.68
C ILE A 343 3.70 -5.39 3.16
N MET A 344 4.81 -5.73 2.48
CA MET A 344 4.82 -5.85 1.04
C MET A 344 3.97 -7.01 0.54
N ARG A 345 3.94 -8.14 1.25
CA ARG A 345 3.03 -9.27 0.96
C ARG A 345 1.56 -8.85 1.10
N ALA A 346 1.22 -8.14 2.19
CA ALA A 346 -0.13 -7.60 2.39
C ALA A 346 -0.52 -6.60 1.29
N CYS A 347 0.40 -5.73 0.85
CA CYS A 347 0.17 -4.80 -0.26
C CYS A 347 -0.04 -5.53 -1.59
N THR A 348 0.75 -6.58 -1.86
CA THR A 348 0.59 -7.40 -3.07
C THR A 348 -0.76 -8.12 -3.09
N LEU A 349 -1.19 -8.64 -1.92
CA LEU A 349 -2.53 -9.22 -1.78
C LEU A 349 -3.63 -8.19 -2.07
N ALA A 350 -3.49 -6.94 -1.57
CA ALA A 350 -4.41 -5.85 -1.88
C ALA A 350 -4.52 -5.58 -3.39
N SER A 351 -3.37 -5.49 -4.06
CA SER A 351 -3.31 -5.17 -5.48
C SER A 351 -4.00 -6.25 -6.32
N TRP A 352 -3.73 -7.53 -6.07
CA TRP A 352 -4.39 -8.64 -6.75
C TRP A 352 -5.89 -8.74 -6.40
N THR A 353 -6.26 -8.50 -5.13
CA THR A 353 -7.69 -8.49 -4.72
C THR A 353 -8.46 -7.39 -5.43
N SER A 354 -7.93 -6.17 -5.48
CA SER A 354 -8.58 -5.04 -6.15
C SER A 354 -8.66 -5.23 -7.67
N PHE A 355 -7.67 -5.89 -8.28
CA PHE A 355 -7.69 -6.28 -9.68
C PHE A 355 -8.83 -7.27 -9.97
N TYR A 356 -8.93 -8.38 -9.22
CA TYR A 356 -10.01 -9.35 -9.40
C TYR A 356 -11.38 -8.72 -9.17
N LEU A 357 -11.50 -7.87 -8.15
CA LEU A 357 -12.74 -7.17 -7.87
C LEU A 357 -13.14 -6.24 -9.02
N ALA A 358 -12.18 -5.53 -9.62
CA ALA A 358 -12.43 -4.71 -10.81
C ALA A 358 -12.94 -5.55 -11.96
N LEU A 359 -12.32 -6.71 -12.23
CA LEU A 359 -12.77 -7.62 -13.28
C LEU A 359 -14.17 -8.17 -13.00
N TYR A 360 -14.48 -8.60 -11.77
CA TYR A 360 -15.80 -9.10 -11.38
C TYR A 360 -16.88 -8.04 -11.53
N SER A 361 -16.53 -6.78 -11.26
CA SER A 361 -17.43 -5.63 -11.40
C SER A 361 -17.51 -5.07 -12.83
N GLY A 362 -16.70 -5.60 -13.78
CA GLY A 362 -16.65 -5.09 -15.15
C GLY A 362 -16.02 -3.69 -15.27
N ILE A 363 -15.13 -3.33 -14.34
CA ILE A 363 -14.51 -2.00 -14.21
C ILE A 363 -13.05 -2.09 -14.71
N ASP A 364 -12.63 -1.12 -15.54
CA ASP A 364 -11.22 -0.95 -15.90
C ASP A 364 -10.40 -0.54 -14.64
N PRO A 365 -9.41 -1.35 -14.23
CA PRO A 365 -8.63 -1.06 -13.04
C PRO A 365 -7.72 0.17 -13.18
N THR A 366 -7.43 0.63 -14.41
CA THR A 366 -6.47 1.70 -14.67
C THR A 366 -7.09 3.09 -14.53
N THR A 367 -8.32 3.28 -14.99
CA THR A 367 -8.97 4.58 -15.07
C THR A 367 -9.27 5.19 -13.69
N VAL A 368 -9.13 6.52 -13.56
CA VAL A 368 -9.45 7.30 -12.35
C VAL A 368 -10.08 8.64 -12.74
N ASP A 369 -11.18 8.58 -13.46
CA ASP A 369 -11.80 9.74 -14.13
C ASP A 369 -12.20 10.85 -13.16
N ILE A 370 -12.72 10.49 -11.97
CA ILE A 370 -13.11 11.46 -10.94
C ILE A 370 -11.88 12.22 -10.41
N LEU A 371 -10.77 11.52 -10.15
CA LEU A 371 -9.53 12.17 -9.70
C LEU A 371 -8.93 13.06 -10.79
N ALA A 372 -9.00 12.62 -12.05
CA ALA A 372 -8.57 13.43 -13.19
C ALA A 372 -9.42 14.68 -13.34
N GLN A 373 -10.74 14.58 -13.19
CA GLN A 373 -11.64 15.75 -13.21
C GLN A 373 -11.34 16.70 -12.05
N PHE A 374 -11.20 16.19 -10.83
CA PHE A 374 -10.88 17.00 -9.66
C PHE A 374 -9.58 17.83 -9.83
N LYS A 375 -8.54 17.21 -10.41
CA LYS A 375 -7.28 17.93 -10.72
C LYS A 375 -7.48 19.06 -11.72
N ARG A 376 -8.28 18.84 -12.79
CA ARG A 376 -8.63 19.90 -13.75
C ARG A 376 -9.38 21.05 -13.09
N ASP A 377 -10.31 20.74 -12.19
CA ASP A 377 -11.14 21.75 -11.52
C ASP A 377 -10.28 22.64 -10.59
N ILE A 378 -9.31 22.05 -9.88
CA ILE A 378 -8.33 22.81 -9.08
C ILE A 378 -7.50 23.73 -9.98
N SER A 379 -6.92 23.22 -11.06
CA SER A 379 -6.08 24.01 -11.97
C SER A 379 -6.85 25.22 -12.54
N ASN A 380 -8.11 25.01 -12.98
CA ASN A 380 -8.96 26.09 -13.49
C ASN A 380 -9.30 27.13 -12.41
N ALA A 381 -9.50 26.71 -11.17
CA ALA A 381 -9.79 27.64 -10.07
C ALA A 381 -8.58 28.53 -9.73
N THR A 382 -7.36 28.01 -9.85
CA THR A 382 -6.12 28.76 -9.59
C THR A 382 -5.83 29.80 -10.67
N GLU A 383 -6.19 29.53 -11.95
CA GLU A 383 -6.03 30.50 -13.04
C GLU A 383 -7.05 31.66 -12.98
N SER A 384 -8.10 31.52 -12.18
CA SER A 384 -9.21 32.48 -12.06
C SER A 384 -9.05 33.39 -10.81
N SER A 385 -8.06 33.14 -9.97
CA SER A 385 -7.73 33.90 -8.75
C SER A 385 -6.41 34.69 -8.90
#